data_f5535385f2c487adf038d4843cccfd74
#
_entry.id   f5535385f2c487adf038d4843cccfd74
#
_cell.length_a   1.000
_cell.length_b   1.000
_cell.length_c   1.000
_cell.angle_alpha   90.00
_cell.angle_beta   90.00
_cell.angle_gamma   90.00
#
_symmetry.space_group_name_H-M   'P 1'
#
loop_
_entity.id
_entity.type
_entity.pdbx_description
1 polymer ?
#
loop_
_entity_poly.entity_id
_entity_poly.type
_entity_poly.pdbx_seq_one_letter_code
_entity_poly.pdbx_strand_id
1 'polypeptide(L)'
;MGAIGGIAASALLLGSVAYGAERSYTRDVRPILQRQCQGCHQPNLKSSDLDLTTYEGLMAGGKRGAPLKPGAPAESALVKYLMGELKPQMPMGQAPLPAEQIEIVRQWIAEGAQDDTPAEARERVAVGQPISYRQPPVITSLTFSPDGTLLAVGGYREVLLIPVEASAPSKRLVGLSERIHSLAFTPDGSLLVAAGGTPARFGEVQFWDLSSARMLRSVSLTGDTVFGASLSPDSSKVAVGCADNTVRILEAGTGKELRKIGNHENWVLGTVFGKDGRRIVSVGRDRAAKLTDSGSGMFLENLNLLRGELTAVARHPAQDVVVIGGEDRVPYVYLMDRPKNMKIADDTTLVRQLERQHGAIFALAWSPDGKQIAVAGASPEVTLYDAESGKRLGQCTGHTAGIYAVAYSPDGKLLATGGFEGRVRLYEAATGGLVREFIPVPLETSSLRRAQP
;
A
#
# COMPACT_ATOMS: atom_id res chain seq x y z
N MET A 1 78.73 48.21 -7.83
CA MET A 1 78.77 47.14 -8.82
C MET A 1 78.10 45.94 -8.22
N GLY A 2 76.96 45.55 -8.75
CA GLY A 2 76.21 44.40 -8.25
C GLY A 2 74.80 44.48 -8.77
N ALA A 3 74.58 43.85 -9.91
CA ALA A 3 73.26 43.75 -10.57
C ALA A 3 72.35 42.79 -9.79
N ILE A 4 71.16 43.23 -9.50
CA ILE A 4 70.09 42.38 -8.93
C ILE A 4 69.12 42.00 -10.07
N GLY A 5 69.20 40.74 -10.45
CA GLY A 5 68.25 40.16 -11.41
C GLY A 5 66.90 39.88 -10.74
N GLY A 6 65.83 40.48 -11.26
CA GLY A 6 64.43 40.16 -10.87
C GLY A 6 63.94 38.90 -11.51
N ILE A 7 63.42 37.95 -10.72
CA ILE A 7 62.74 36.78 -11.15
C ILE A 7 61.22 37.12 -11.15
N ALA A 8 60.61 37.15 -12.32
CA ALA A 8 59.16 37.27 -12.49
C ALA A 8 58.54 35.91 -12.23
N ALA A 9 57.79 35.78 -11.16
CA ALA A 9 56.98 34.58 -10.90
C ALA A 9 55.65 34.71 -11.64
N SER A 10 55.47 33.92 -12.69
CA SER A 10 54.19 33.72 -13.36
C SER A 10 53.30 32.83 -12.51
N ALA A 11 52.27 33.39 -11.89
CA ALA A 11 51.22 32.62 -11.21
C ALA A 11 50.29 31.99 -12.24
N LEU A 12 50.38 30.68 -12.43
CA LEU A 12 49.36 29.89 -13.11
C LEU A 12 48.10 29.83 -12.22
N LEU A 13 47.06 30.51 -12.58
CA LEU A 13 45.72 30.32 -12.07
C LEU A 13 45.18 28.99 -12.60
N LEU A 14 45.34 27.93 -11.81
CA LEU A 14 44.57 26.69 -12.00
C LEU A 14 43.14 26.96 -11.56
N GLY A 15 42.27 27.22 -12.56
CA GLY A 15 40.83 27.24 -12.34
C GLY A 15 40.39 25.84 -11.90
N SER A 16 40.00 25.68 -10.63
CA SER A 16 39.31 24.49 -10.16
C SER A 16 37.94 24.43 -10.84
N VAL A 17 37.83 23.61 -11.90
CA VAL A 17 36.54 23.18 -12.40
C VAL A 17 35.94 22.34 -11.28
N ALA A 18 34.94 22.87 -10.60
CA ALA A 18 34.12 22.08 -9.68
C ALA A 18 33.40 21.03 -10.54
N TYR A 19 33.94 19.82 -10.57
CA TYR A 19 33.20 18.65 -11.06
C TYR A 19 32.00 18.49 -10.13
N GLY A 20 30.80 18.90 -10.59
CA GLY A 20 29.56 18.49 -9.98
C GLY A 20 29.55 16.97 -9.93
N ALA A 21 29.16 16.38 -8.81
CA ALA A 21 29.09 14.93 -8.66
C ALA A 21 28.24 14.36 -9.83
N GLU A 22 28.75 13.35 -10.54
CA GLU A 22 28.02 12.67 -11.59
C GLU A 22 26.64 12.20 -11.12
N ARG A 23 25.64 12.30 -11.98
CA ARG A 23 24.27 11.85 -11.68
C ARG A 23 24.20 10.34 -11.61
N SER A 24 23.71 9.85 -10.49
CA SER A 24 23.52 8.43 -10.22
C SER A 24 22.16 7.95 -10.74
N TYR A 25 22.15 6.85 -11.48
CA TYR A 25 20.89 6.20 -11.82
C TYR A 25 20.11 5.81 -10.57
N THR A 26 20.77 5.10 -9.66
CA THR A 26 20.13 4.55 -8.45
C THR A 26 19.67 5.63 -7.47
N ARG A 27 20.48 6.67 -7.25
CA ARG A 27 20.20 7.71 -6.26
C ARG A 27 19.30 8.82 -6.81
N ASP A 28 19.50 9.25 -8.07
CA ASP A 28 18.90 10.48 -8.59
C ASP A 28 17.77 10.19 -9.60
N VAL A 29 17.94 9.25 -10.53
CA VAL A 29 17.00 9.00 -11.65
C VAL A 29 15.96 7.95 -11.30
N ARG A 30 16.38 6.80 -10.78
CA ARG A 30 15.48 5.70 -10.44
C ARG A 30 14.32 6.10 -9.52
N PRO A 31 14.50 6.94 -8.47
CA PRO A 31 13.39 7.40 -7.64
C PRO A 31 12.35 8.23 -8.42
N ILE A 32 12.77 8.99 -9.45
CA ILE A 32 11.86 9.74 -10.32
C ILE A 32 11.03 8.75 -11.15
N LEU A 33 11.69 7.78 -11.81
CA LEU A 33 11.02 6.76 -12.60
C LEU A 33 10.06 5.93 -11.75
N GLN A 34 10.44 5.56 -10.54
CA GLN A 34 9.61 4.81 -9.60
C GLN A 34 8.32 5.53 -9.25
N ARG A 35 8.41 6.81 -8.91
CA ARG A 35 7.25 7.59 -8.47
C ARG A 35 6.34 7.99 -9.62
N GLN A 36 6.90 8.30 -10.78
CA GLN A 36 6.17 9.00 -11.84
C GLN A 36 5.84 8.11 -13.04
N CYS A 37 6.54 6.99 -13.23
CA CYS A 37 6.48 6.24 -14.49
C CYS A 37 6.11 4.77 -14.30
N GLN A 38 6.60 4.11 -13.24
CA GLN A 38 6.44 2.66 -13.07
C GLN A 38 4.99 2.22 -12.86
N GLY A 39 4.09 3.11 -12.42
CA GLY A 39 2.66 2.80 -12.34
C GLY A 39 2.08 2.26 -13.65
N CYS A 40 2.56 2.75 -14.80
CA CYS A 40 2.13 2.31 -16.13
C CYS A 40 3.19 1.49 -16.88
N HIS A 41 4.48 1.72 -16.61
CA HIS A 41 5.62 1.11 -17.29
C HIS A 41 6.29 0.05 -16.41
N GLN A 42 5.59 -1.06 -16.17
CA GLN A 42 6.02 -2.22 -15.37
C GLN A 42 5.66 -3.53 -16.07
N PRO A 43 6.30 -4.67 -15.75
CA PRO A 43 6.10 -5.93 -16.46
C PRO A 43 4.66 -6.40 -16.61
N ASN A 44 3.80 -6.14 -15.63
CA ASN A 44 2.39 -6.57 -15.65
C ASN A 44 1.41 -5.58 -16.29
N LEU A 45 1.86 -4.35 -16.56
CA LEU A 45 1.04 -3.30 -17.17
C LEU A 45 1.74 -2.64 -18.38
N LYS A 46 2.79 -3.16 -18.90
CA LYS A 46 3.68 -2.67 -19.98
C LYS A 46 3.02 -1.73 -20.99
N SER A 47 2.66 -0.51 -20.55
CA SER A 47 2.17 0.52 -21.47
C SER A 47 3.21 0.78 -22.56
N SER A 48 2.83 0.55 -23.82
CA SER A 48 3.73 0.58 -24.98
C SER A 48 4.90 -0.42 -24.88
N ASP A 49 4.73 -1.54 -24.18
CA ASP A 49 5.74 -2.59 -23.92
C ASP A 49 7.03 -2.07 -23.24
N LEU A 50 7.00 -0.87 -22.65
CA LEU A 50 8.13 -0.27 -21.97
C LEU A 50 8.12 -0.66 -20.49
N ASP A 51 9.25 -1.16 -20.01
CA ASP A 51 9.49 -1.48 -18.60
C ASP A 51 10.52 -0.50 -18.02
N LEU A 52 10.11 0.29 -17.03
CA LEU A 52 10.95 1.27 -16.34
C LEU A 52 11.30 0.84 -14.91
N THR A 53 11.08 -0.44 -14.57
CA THR A 53 11.36 -0.95 -13.21
C THR A 53 12.83 -1.30 -13.02
N THR A 54 13.54 -1.57 -14.12
CA THR A 54 14.98 -1.88 -14.12
C THR A 54 15.71 -1.01 -15.15
N TYR A 55 17.03 -0.89 -14.97
CA TYR A 55 17.86 -0.21 -15.96
C TYR A 55 17.85 -0.95 -17.32
N GLU A 56 17.94 -2.27 -17.30
CA GLU A 56 17.88 -3.10 -18.50
C GLU A 56 16.56 -2.92 -19.26
N GLY A 57 15.42 -2.86 -18.52
CA GLY A 57 14.10 -2.61 -19.12
C GLY A 57 14.00 -1.21 -19.74
N LEU A 58 14.55 -0.20 -19.06
CA LEU A 58 14.67 1.16 -19.61
C LEU A 58 15.50 1.17 -20.91
N MET A 59 16.65 0.51 -20.93
CA MET A 59 17.53 0.50 -22.10
C MET A 59 17.00 -0.37 -23.26
N ALA A 60 16.27 -1.45 -22.94
CA ALA A 60 15.64 -2.30 -23.95
C ALA A 60 14.56 -1.56 -24.75
N GLY A 61 13.91 -0.56 -24.11
CA GLY A 61 12.85 0.22 -24.73
C GLY A 61 11.54 -0.55 -24.90
N GLY A 62 10.65 0.00 -25.71
CA GLY A 62 9.32 -0.56 -25.95
C GLY A 62 8.89 -0.45 -27.42
N LYS A 63 7.58 -0.51 -27.68
CA LYS A 63 6.99 -0.42 -29.05
C LYS A 63 7.47 0.79 -29.88
N ARG A 64 7.88 1.87 -29.19
CA ARG A 64 8.34 3.11 -29.85
C ARG A 64 9.86 3.19 -29.94
N GLY A 65 10.57 2.10 -29.69
CA GLY A 65 12.04 2.02 -29.73
C GLY A 65 12.70 2.40 -28.41
N ALA A 66 13.99 2.69 -28.45
CA ALA A 66 14.79 3.08 -27.30
C ALA A 66 14.31 4.44 -26.75
N PRO A 67 14.03 4.55 -25.44
CA PRO A 67 13.50 5.77 -24.85
C PRO A 67 14.56 6.84 -24.66
N LEU A 68 15.84 6.48 -24.65
CA LEU A 68 16.95 7.42 -24.49
C LEU A 68 18.15 7.04 -25.35
N LYS A 69 18.97 8.04 -25.63
CA LYS A 69 20.26 7.93 -26.33
C LYS A 69 21.34 8.47 -25.40
N PRO A 70 22.20 7.61 -24.84
CA PRO A 70 23.29 8.05 -23.96
C PRO A 70 24.13 9.17 -24.58
N GLY A 71 24.44 10.19 -23.82
CA GLY A 71 25.16 11.38 -24.29
C GLY A 71 24.32 12.40 -25.07
N ALA A 72 23.07 12.09 -25.43
CA ALA A 72 22.22 12.92 -26.28
C ALA A 72 20.82 13.17 -25.74
N PRO A 73 20.68 13.95 -24.64
CA PRO A 73 19.38 14.16 -24.01
C PRO A 73 18.33 14.82 -24.93
N ALA A 74 18.74 15.74 -25.79
CA ALA A 74 17.84 16.40 -26.73
C ALA A 74 17.28 15.45 -27.82
N GLU A 75 17.97 14.32 -28.10
CA GLU A 75 17.52 13.29 -29.04
C GLU A 75 16.70 12.19 -28.34
N SER A 76 16.73 12.15 -27.00
CA SER A 76 16.09 11.11 -26.19
C SER A 76 14.57 11.29 -26.13
N ALA A 77 13.82 10.27 -26.56
CA ALA A 77 12.36 10.28 -26.58
C ALA A 77 11.78 10.48 -25.18
N LEU A 78 12.40 9.89 -24.15
CA LEU A 78 12.01 10.06 -22.75
C LEU A 78 11.95 11.56 -22.39
N VAL A 79 13.00 12.32 -22.66
CA VAL A 79 13.05 13.76 -22.39
C VAL A 79 11.97 14.51 -23.15
N LYS A 80 11.80 14.21 -24.44
CA LYS A 80 10.79 14.83 -25.30
C LYS A 80 9.36 14.60 -24.80
N TYR A 81 9.07 13.38 -24.31
CA TYR A 81 7.77 13.07 -23.70
C TYR A 81 7.56 13.82 -22.36
N LEU A 82 8.59 13.94 -21.52
CA LEU A 82 8.53 14.69 -20.28
C LEU A 82 8.32 16.20 -20.51
N MET A 83 8.96 16.75 -21.55
CA MET A 83 8.80 18.16 -21.93
C MET A 83 7.52 18.44 -22.72
N GLY A 84 6.78 17.39 -23.15
CA GLY A 84 5.55 17.54 -23.93
C GLY A 84 5.77 17.83 -25.43
N GLU A 85 7.00 17.71 -25.92
CA GLU A 85 7.35 17.81 -27.33
C GLU A 85 6.79 16.62 -28.13
N LEU A 86 6.69 15.45 -27.49
CA LEU A 86 5.99 14.28 -28.01
C LEU A 86 4.69 14.03 -27.26
N LYS A 87 3.71 13.46 -27.96
CA LYS A 87 2.38 13.16 -27.41
C LYS A 87 2.14 11.64 -27.27
N PRO A 88 1.41 11.22 -26.22
CA PRO A 88 0.90 12.04 -25.09
C PRO A 88 2.04 12.51 -24.20
N GLN A 89 1.92 13.72 -23.60
CA GLN A 89 2.89 14.16 -22.59
C GLN A 89 2.89 13.19 -21.40
N MET A 90 4.07 12.91 -20.87
CA MET A 90 4.23 12.03 -19.72
C MET A 90 4.58 12.82 -18.43
N PRO A 91 4.10 12.40 -17.26
CA PRO A 91 3.17 11.27 -17.04
C PRO A 91 1.75 11.57 -17.57
N MET A 92 1.17 10.60 -18.25
CA MET A 92 -0.15 10.77 -18.86
C MET A 92 -1.24 10.88 -17.79
N GLY A 93 -2.10 11.92 -17.91
CA GLY A 93 -3.21 12.14 -16.96
C GLY A 93 -2.80 12.72 -15.60
N GLN A 94 -1.54 13.09 -15.43
CA GLN A 94 -1.01 13.76 -14.23
C GLN A 94 -0.42 15.13 -14.58
N ALA A 95 -0.06 15.91 -13.55
CA ALA A 95 0.70 17.13 -13.74
C ALA A 95 2.07 16.84 -14.36
N PRO A 96 2.61 17.73 -15.23
CA PRO A 96 3.97 17.59 -15.72
C PRO A 96 5.00 17.49 -14.59
N LEU A 97 6.10 16.77 -14.85
CA LEU A 97 7.19 16.73 -13.89
C LEU A 97 7.74 18.13 -13.59
N PRO A 98 8.16 18.40 -12.34
CA PRO A 98 8.93 19.60 -12.03
C PRO A 98 10.18 19.72 -12.91
N ALA A 99 10.50 20.94 -13.36
CA ALA A 99 11.65 21.20 -14.23
C ALA A 99 12.97 20.66 -13.67
N GLU A 100 13.15 20.70 -12.35
CA GLU A 100 14.30 20.14 -11.65
C GLU A 100 14.45 18.63 -11.86
N GLN A 101 13.34 17.87 -11.80
CA GLN A 101 13.35 16.43 -12.03
C GLN A 101 13.68 16.10 -13.49
N ILE A 102 13.15 16.87 -14.44
CA ILE A 102 13.47 16.72 -15.85
C ILE A 102 14.96 16.99 -16.07
N GLU A 103 15.52 18.01 -15.41
CA GLU A 103 16.92 18.36 -15.54
C GLU A 103 17.86 17.28 -14.95
N ILE A 104 17.49 16.65 -13.84
CA ILE A 104 18.22 15.48 -13.29
C ILE A 104 18.32 14.36 -14.36
N VAL A 105 17.21 14.03 -15.01
CA VAL A 105 17.17 12.99 -16.05
C VAL A 105 18.03 13.42 -17.26
N ARG A 106 17.96 14.69 -17.67
CA ARG A 106 18.75 15.21 -18.80
C ARG A 106 20.25 15.15 -18.52
N GLN A 107 20.68 15.58 -17.33
CA GLN A 107 22.09 15.55 -16.92
C GLN A 107 22.63 14.12 -16.90
N TRP A 108 21.90 13.18 -16.28
CA TRP A 108 22.26 11.78 -16.28
C TRP A 108 22.43 11.21 -17.69
N ILE A 109 21.49 11.54 -18.61
CA ILE A 109 21.61 11.11 -20.01
C ILE A 109 22.82 11.76 -20.68
N ALA A 110 23.08 13.05 -20.42
CA ALA A 110 24.25 13.78 -20.98
C ALA A 110 25.58 13.17 -20.51
N GLU A 111 25.64 12.69 -19.28
CA GLU A 111 26.78 12.02 -18.66
C GLU A 111 26.94 10.55 -19.11
N GLY A 112 26.13 10.10 -20.10
CA GLY A 112 26.23 8.78 -20.69
C GLY A 112 25.25 7.75 -20.13
N ALA A 113 24.30 8.17 -19.31
CA ALA A 113 23.24 7.31 -18.76
C ALA A 113 23.77 6.02 -18.09
N GLN A 114 24.80 6.15 -17.24
CA GLN A 114 25.47 5.01 -16.62
C GLN A 114 24.57 4.30 -15.60
N ASP A 115 24.71 2.96 -15.51
CA ASP A 115 24.07 2.12 -14.50
C ASP A 115 25.01 1.90 -13.33
N ASP A 116 24.71 2.53 -12.22
CA ASP A 116 25.41 2.36 -10.93
C ASP A 116 24.63 1.46 -9.94
N THR A 117 23.71 0.63 -10.43
CA THR A 117 22.96 -0.30 -9.59
C THR A 117 23.92 -1.33 -8.96
N PRO A 118 23.98 -1.43 -7.62
CA PRO A 118 24.81 -2.43 -6.95
C PRO A 118 24.50 -3.85 -7.42
N ALA A 119 25.52 -4.71 -7.48
CA ALA A 119 25.37 -6.09 -7.96
C ALA A 119 24.31 -6.86 -7.17
N GLU A 120 24.26 -6.66 -5.84
CA GLU A 120 23.29 -7.29 -4.94
C GLU A 120 21.83 -6.78 -5.22
N ALA A 121 21.69 -5.56 -5.69
CA ALA A 121 20.38 -4.98 -6.06
C ALA A 121 19.94 -5.39 -7.48
N ARG A 122 20.84 -5.99 -8.27
CA ARG A 122 20.54 -6.60 -9.57
C ARG A 122 20.02 -8.04 -9.41
N GLU A 123 20.09 -8.64 -8.22
CA GLU A 123 19.52 -9.96 -7.97
C GLU A 123 18.03 -9.93 -8.29
N ARG A 124 17.73 -10.62 -9.37
CA ARG A 124 16.49 -10.54 -10.12
C ARG A 124 15.39 -11.26 -9.39
N VAL A 125 14.54 -10.54 -8.73
CA VAL A 125 13.17 -11.01 -8.67
C VAL A 125 12.63 -10.85 -10.09
N ALA A 126 12.36 -11.96 -10.77
CA ALA A 126 11.72 -11.95 -12.10
C ALA A 126 10.35 -11.28 -11.93
N VAL A 127 10.28 -9.99 -12.24
CA VAL A 127 9.06 -9.19 -12.08
C VAL A 127 8.03 -9.74 -13.04
N GLY A 128 6.85 -10.08 -12.54
CA GLY A 128 5.78 -10.66 -13.36
C GLY A 128 5.66 -12.18 -13.32
N GLN A 129 6.58 -12.89 -12.65
CA GLN A 129 6.43 -14.31 -12.39
C GLN A 129 6.01 -14.60 -10.94
N PRO A 130 5.16 -15.59 -10.71
CA PRO A 130 4.80 -16.02 -9.37
C PRO A 130 6.02 -16.43 -8.57
N ILE A 131 6.07 -15.99 -7.31
CA ILE A 131 7.22 -16.23 -6.42
C ILE A 131 7.22 -17.68 -5.93
N SER A 132 8.40 -18.28 -5.84
CA SER A 132 8.61 -19.53 -5.11
C SER A 132 8.88 -19.22 -3.64
N TYR A 133 8.20 -19.93 -2.75
CA TYR A 133 8.30 -19.70 -1.31
C TYR A 133 9.05 -20.84 -0.63
N ARG A 134 10.06 -20.51 0.17
CA ARG A 134 10.76 -21.47 1.05
C ARG A 134 10.08 -21.60 2.40
N GLN A 135 9.35 -20.57 2.81
CA GLN A 135 8.57 -20.53 4.04
C GLN A 135 7.30 -19.70 3.80
N PRO A 136 6.24 -19.90 4.58
CA PRO A 136 5.02 -19.11 4.45
C PRO A 136 5.32 -17.62 4.64
N PRO A 137 4.84 -16.73 3.74
CA PRO A 137 4.99 -15.30 3.93
C PRO A 137 4.04 -14.80 5.03
N VAL A 138 4.43 -13.75 5.73
CA VAL A 138 3.54 -13.06 6.68
C VAL A 138 2.31 -12.54 5.93
N ILE A 139 1.11 -12.84 6.45
CA ILE A 139 -0.16 -12.36 5.89
C ILE A 139 -0.53 -11.06 6.60
N THR A 140 -0.48 -9.96 5.86
CA THR A 140 -0.79 -8.62 6.38
C THR A 140 -2.19 -8.13 5.99
N SER A 141 -2.84 -8.79 5.03
CA SER A 141 -4.19 -8.47 4.59
C SER A 141 -4.90 -9.68 4.02
N LEU A 142 -6.21 -9.77 4.25
CA LEU A 142 -7.10 -10.71 3.60
C LEU A 142 -8.53 -10.16 3.55
N THR A 143 -9.32 -10.60 2.58
CA THR A 143 -10.74 -10.22 2.46
C THR A 143 -11.49 -11.22 1.60
N PHE A 144 -12.77 -11.43 1.87
CA PHE A 144 -13.63 -12.24 1.01
C PHE A 144 -14.15 -11.45 -0.20
N SER A 145 -14.34 -12.12 -1.32
CA SER A 145 -15.13 -11.57 -2.43
C SER A 145 -16.58 -11.36 -2.01
N PRO A 146 -17.31 -10.40 -2.63
CA PRO A 146 -18.69 -10.10 -2.25
C PRO A 146 -19.66 -11.27 -2.39
N ASP A 147 -19.39 -12.20 -3.30
CA ASP A 147 -20.16 -13.44 -3.49
C ASP A 147 -19.77 -14.57 -2.51
N GLY A 148 -18.74 -14.34 -1.69
CA GLY A 148 -18.22 -15.32 -0.73
C GLY A 148 -17.47 -16.50 -1.32
N THR A 149 -17.23 -16.53 -2.63
CA THR A 149 -16.59 -17.69 -3.29
C THR A 149 -15.08 -17.68 -3.22
N LEU A 150 -14.46 -16.49 -3.10
CA LEU A 150 -13.01 -16.29 -3.06
C LEU A 150 -12.57 -15.63 -1.77
N LEU A 151 -11.38 -16.00 -1.31
CA LEU A 151 -10.60 -15.28 -0.31
C LEU A 151 -9.37 -14.69 -1.01
N ALA A 152 -9.24 -13.37 -1.02
CA ALA A 152 -8.03 -12.68 -1.44
C ALA A 152 -7.07 -12.56 -0.24
N VAL A 153 -5.82 -12.98 -0.43
CA VAL A 153 -4.78 -12.97 0.61
C VAL A 153 -3.56 -12.24 0.07
N GLY A 154 -3.08 -11.25 0.80
CA GLY A 154 -1.83 -10.55 0.49
C GLY A 154 -0.61 -11.44 0.75
N GLY A 155 0.18 -11.66 -0.29
CA GLY A 155 1.46 -12.35 -0.25
C GLY A 155 2.63 -11.40 -0.47
N TYR A 156 3.81 -11.97 -0.71
CA TYR A 156 4.99 -11.20 -1.09
C TYR A 156 4.95 -10.91 -2.59
N ARG A 157 4.77 -9.65 -2.98
CA ARG A 157 4.63 -9.14 -4.36
C ARG A 157 3.44 -9.70 -5.13
N GLU A 158 2.44 -10.22 -4.46
CA GLU A 158 1.25 -10.76 -5.12
C GLU A 158 0.02 -10.74 -4.22
N VAL A 159 -1.12 -10.86 -4.85
CA VAL A 159 -2.37 -11.22 -4.19
C VAL A 159 -2.78 -12.61 -4.66
N LEU A 160 -3.10 -13.48 -3.72
CA LEU A 160 -3.54 -14.85 -3.94
C LEU A 160 -5.07 -14.87 -3.90
N LEU A 161 -5.72 -15.31 -4.96
CA LEU A 161 -7.17 -15.55 -5.00
C LEU A 161 -7.43 -17.04 -4.76
N ILE A 162 -7.99 -17.36 -3.61
CA ILE A 162 -8.16 -18.73 -3.13
C ILE A 162 -9.66 -19.02 -3.07
N PRO A 163 -10.19 -20.03 -3.79
CA PRO A 163 -11.56 -20.47 -3.59
C PRO A 163 -11.77 -20.87 -2.13
N VAL A 164 -12.88 -20.43 -1.53
CA VAL A 164 -13.13 -20.64 -0.10
C VAL A 164 -13.13 -22.13 0.27
N GLU A 165 -13.55 -23.01 -0.65
CA GLU A 165 -13.51 -24.46 -0.47
C GLU A 165 -12.15 -25.10 -0.76
N ALA A 166 -11.15 -24.34 -1.26
CA ALA A 166 -9.82 -24.83 -1.61
C ALA A 166 -8.72 -24.33 -0.65
N SER A 167 -7.57 -24.99 -0.68
CA SER A 167 -6.39 -24.61 0.12
C SER A 167 -5.25 -24.00 -0.71
N ALA A 168 -5.45 -23.92 -2.03
CA ALA A 168 -4.46 -23.37 -2.96
C ALA A 168 -5.07 -22.25 -3.83
N PRO A 169 -4.28 -21.26 -4.25
CA PRO A 169 -4.78 -20.18 -5.09
C PRO A 169 -5.20 -20.67 -6.47
N SER A 170 -6.37 -20.23 -6.92
CA SER A 170 -6.82 -20.43 -8.30
C SER A 170 -6.14 -19.46 -9.25
N LYS A 171 -5.81 -18.25 -8.76
CA LYS A 171 -5.11 -17.19 -9.49
C LYS A 171 -4.10 -16.48 -8.59
N ARG A 172 -3.00 -16.02 -9.18
CA ARG A 172 -1.95 -15.24 -8.52
C ARG A 172 -1.80 -13.92 -9.26
N LEU A 173 -2.08 -12.80 -8.58
CA LEU A 173 -2.02 -11.45 -9.13
C LEU A 173 -0.68 -10.83 -8.73
N VAL A 174 0.33 -10.98 -9.58
CA VAL A 174 1.72 -10.58 -9.27
C VAL A 174 1.93 -9.10 -9.53
N GLY A 175 2.40 -8.36 -8.51
CA GLY A 175 2.69 -6.92 -8.56
C GLY A 175 4.10 -6.57 -8.10
N LEU A 176 4.33 -5.29 -7.81
CA LEU A 176 5.64 -4.78 -7.35
C LEU A 176 5.75 -4.66 -5.83
N SER A 177 4.63 -4.42 -5.14
CA SER A 177 4.61 -4.22 -3.69
C SER A 177 5.07 -5.44 -2.92
N GLU A 178 6.18 -5.33 -2.20
CA GLU A 178 6.69 -6.43 -1.37
C GLU A 178 5.71 -6.84 -0.27
N ARG A 179 4.90 -5.90 0.20
CA ARG A 179 3.83 -6.16 1.17
C ARG A 179 2.53 -5.54 0.69
N ILE A 180 1.46 -6.31 0.79
CA ILE A 180 0.10 -5.87 0.52
C ILE A 180 -0.59 -5.68 1.86
N HIS A 181 -0.73 -4.42 2.27
CA HIS A 181 -1.27 -4.07 3.59
C HIS A 181 -2.79 -3.98 3.63
N SER A 182 -3.43 -3.76 2.49
CA SER A 182 -4.90 -3.68 2.42
C SER A 182 -5.43 -4.21 1.12
N LEU A 183 -6.59 -4.85 1.18
CA LEU A 183 -7.34 -5.43 0.07
C LEU A 183 -8.81 -5.02 0.18
N ALA A 184 -9.41 -4.59 -0.93
CA ALA A 184 -10.82 -4.26 -0.98
C ALA A 184 -11.42 -4.65 -2.34
N PHE A 185 -12.50 -5.43 -2.33
CA PHE A 185 -13.29 -5.70 -3.53
C PHE A 185 -14.33 -4.60 -3.74
N THR A 186 -14.65 -4.27 -4.98
CA THR A 186 -15.89 -3.56 -5.29
C THR A 186 -17.10 -4.44 -4.99
N PRO A 187 -18.27 -3.88 -4.64
CA PRO A 187 -19.46 -4.65 -4.28
C PRO A 187 -19.95 -5.61 -5.37
N ASP A 188 -19.69 -5.30 -6.64
CA ASP A 188 -19.99 -6.18 -7.79
C ASP A 188 -18.95 -7.28 -8.02
N GLY A 189 -17.85 -7.29 -7.23
CA GLY A 189 -16.78 -8.27 -7.36
C GLY A 189 -15.93 -8.16 -8.62
N SER A 190 -16.11 -7.13 -9.44
CA SER A 190 -15.38 -7.00 -10.72
C SER A 190 -13.94 -6.50 -10.54
N LEU A 191 -13.71 -5.69 -9.51
CA LEU A 191 -12.43 -5.04 -9.24
C LEU A 191 -11.90 -5.39 -7.85
N LEU A 192 -10.60 -5.64 -7.76
CA LEU A 192 -9.86 -5.71 -6.50
C LEU A 192 -8.87 -4.55 -6.42
N VAL A 193 -8.93 -3.80 -5.33
CA VAL A 193 -7.95 -2.79 -4.97
C VAL A 193 -6.97 -3.38 -3.97
N ALA A 194 -5.68 -3.29 -4.24
CA ALA A 194 -4.61 -3.71 -3.35
C ALA A 194 -3.70 -2.52 -3.06
N ALA A 195 -3.52 -2.20 -1.80
CA ALA A 195 -2.62 -1.13 -1.36
C ALA A 195 -1.43 -1.72 -0.60
N GLY A 196 -0.24 -1.18 -0.88
CA GLY A 196 0.98 -1.69 -0.28
C GLY A 196 2.21 -0.89 -0.71
N GLY A 197 3.35 -1.57 -0.75
CA GLY A 197 4.59 -0.97 -1.20
C GLY A 197 5.83 -1.75 -0.80
N THR A 198 6.96 -1.11 -1.02
CA THR A 198 8.27 -1.53 -0.52
C THR A 198 8.79 -0.43 0.40
N PRO A 199 9.03 -0.71 1.68
CA PRO A 199 9.46 0.29 2.66
C PRO A 199 10.64 1.11 2.18
N ALA A 200 10.60 2.43 2.41
CA ALA A 200 11.60 3.41 2.00
C ALA A 200 11.90 3.45 0.49
N ARG A 201 11.04 2.87 -0.35
CA ARG A 201 11.20 2.89 -1.81
C ARG A 201 9.99 3.47 -2.52
N PHE A 202 8.81 2.88 -2.31
CA PHE A 202 7.56 3.35 -2.90
C PHE A 202 6.34 2.78 -2.19
N GLY A 203 5.23 3.49 -2.30
CA GLY A 203 3.90 3.02 -1.92
C GLY A 203 2.94 3.18 -3.09
N GLU A 204 2.16 2.16 -3.37
CA GLU A 204 1.26 2.11 -4.52
C GLU A 204 -0.12 1.56 -4.18
N VAL A 205 -1.07 1.90 -5.05
CA VAL A 205 -2.40 1.30 -5.10
C VAL A 205 -2.56 0.63 -6.46
N GLN A 206 -2.82 -0.66 -6.44
CA GLN A 206 -3.03 -1.51 -7.62
C GLN A 206 -4.53 -1.77 -7.81
N PHE A 207 -4.99 -1.75 -9.06
CA PHE A 207 -6.37 -2.02 -9.46
C PHE A 207 -6.38 -3.23 -10.40
N TRP A 208 -7.06 -4.29 -9.99
CA TRP A 208 -7.06 -5.57 -10.68
C TRP A 208 -8.45 -5.91 -11.20
N ASP A 209 -8.57 -6.18 -12.50
CA ASP A 209 -9.74 -6.82 -13.09
C ASP A 209 -9.73 -8.31 -12.77
N LEU A 210 -10.76 -8.81 -12.12
CA LEU A 210 -10.78 -10.18 -11.64
C LEU A 210 -11.23 -11.18 -12.71
N SER A 211 -11.97 -10.72 -13.71
CA SER A 211 -12.40 -11.56 -14.81
C SER A 211 -11.20 -12.03 -15.65
N SER A 212 -10.34 -11.10 -16.02
CA SER A 212 -9.13 -11.34 -16.80
C SER A 212 -7.88 -11.62 -15.94
N ALA A 213 -7.94 -11.42 -14.62
CA ALA A 213 -6.81 -11.46 -13.69
C ALA A 213 -5.67 -10.51 -14.11
N ARG A 214 -5.99 -9.36 -14.70
CA ARG A 214 -5.03 -8.38 -15.21
C ARG A 214 -5.01 -7.13 -14.35
N MET A 215 -3.81 -6.57 -14.15
CA MET A 215 -3.67 -5.25 -13.56
C MET A 215 -4.18 -4.21 -14.57
N LEU A 216 -5.21 -3.46 -14.18
CA LEU A 216 -5.71 -2.34 -14.99
C LEU A 216 -4.82 -1.11 -14.85
N ARG A 217 -4.34 -0.88 -13.63
CA ARG A 217 -3.44 0.24 -13.30
C ARG A 217 -2.75 0.03 -11.97
N SER A 218 -1.64 0.72 -11.81
CA SER A 218 -0.99 0.96 -10.53
C SER A 218 -0.67 2.43 -10.39
N VAL A 219 -0.91 2.99 -9.21
CA VAL A 219 -0.66 4.41 -8.90
C VAL A 219 0.36 4.47 -7.78
N SER A 220 1.58 4.89 -8.11
CA SER A 220 2.61 5.17 -7.12
C SER A 220 2.33 6.51 -6.45
N LEU A 221 2.15 6.52 -5.14
CA LEU A 221 1.70 7.69 -4.39
C LEU A 221 2.81 8.33 -3.57
N THR A 222 3.65 7.52 -2.94
CA THR A 222 4.63 7.97 -1.95
C THR A 222 5.99 7.33 -2.18
N GLY A 223 7.04 7.89 -1.56
CA GLY A 223 8.36 7.25 -1.49
C GLY A 223 8.49 6.18 -0.40
N ASP A 224 7.39 5.81 0.24
CA ASP A 224 7.30 4.79 1.28
C ASP A 224 5.92 4.13 1.22
N THR A 225 5.65 3.19 2.09
CA THR A 225 4.50 2.29 2.11
C THR A 225 3.14 3.02 2.18
N VAL A 226 2.14 2.49 1.49
CA VAL A 226 0.71 2.75 1.68
C VAL A 226 0.13 1.63 2.54
N PHE A 227 -0.66 1.97 3.57
CA PHE A 227 -1.16 1.01 4.54
C PHE A 227 -2.65 0.68 4.34
N GLY A 228 -3.54 1.46 4.96
CA GLY A 228 -4.96 1.18 4.91
C GLY A 228 -5.62 1.71 3.63
N ALA A 229 -6.45 0.89 3.00
CA ALA A 229 -7.26 1.31 1.88
C ALA A 229 -8.73 0.97 2.12
N SER A 230 -9.62 1.88 1.76
CA SER A 230 -11.06 1.67 1.79
C SER A 230 -11.72 2.23 0.53
N LEU A 231 -12.73 1.52 0.03
CA LEU A 231 -13.59 2.00 -1.04
C LEU A 231 -14.74 2.82 -0.49
N SER A 232 -15.13 3.89 -1.20
CA SER A 232 -16.40 4.57 -0.93
C SER A 232 -17.57 3.63 -1.23
N PRO A 233 -18.74 3.81 -0.58
CA PRO A 233 -19.89 2.91 -0.78
C PRO A 233 -20.36 2.81 -2.23
N ASP A 234 -20.19 3.86 -3.02
CA ASP A 234 -20.48 3.90 -4.46
C ASP A 234 -19.30 3.39 -5.32
N SER A 235 -18.23 2.95 -4.70
CA SER A 235 -16.98 2.49 -5.35
C SER A 235 -16.32 3.50 -6.28
N SER A 236 -16.72 4.76 -6.24
CA SER A 236 -16.14 5.81 -7.08
C SER A 236 -14.77 6.29 -6.59
N LYS A 237 -14.46 6.09 -5.28
CA LYS A 237 -13.26 6.59 -4.63
C LYS A 237 -12.56 5.51 -3.81
N VAL A 238 -11.25 5.66 -3.70
CA VAL A 238 -10.39 4.90 -2.77
C VAL A 238 -9.71 5.88 -1.83
N ALA A 239 -9.89 5.73 -0.53
CA ALA A 239 -9.09 6.44 0.47
C ALA A 239 -7.96 5.55 0.97
N VAL A 240 -6.77 6.09 1.10
CA VAL A 240 -5.59 5.37 1.57
C VAL A 240 -4.83 6.17 2.62
N GLY A 241 -4.31 5.46 3.61
CA GLY A 241 -3.37 6.00 4.60
C GLY A 241 -1.93 5.72 4.20
N CYS A 242 -1.06 6.70 4.37
CA CYS A 242 0.31 6.66 3.87
C CYS A 242 1.35 6.87 4.99
N ALA A 243 2.56 6.34 4.77
CA ALA A 243 3.71 6.56 5.65
C ALA A 243 4.24 8.00 5.61
N ASP A 244 3.81 8.84 4.67
CA ASP A 244 4.14 10.26 4.61
C ASP A 244 3.18 11.15 5.40
N ASN A 245 2.43 10.57 6.36
CA ASN A 245 1.48 11.23 7.26
C ASN A 245 0.24 11.78 6.55
N THR A 246 -0.02 11.33 5.32
CA THR A 246 -1.16 11.81 4.54
C THR A 246 -2.25 10.76 4.37
N VAL A 247 -3.50 11.24 4.27
CA VAL A 247 -4.60 10.50 3.66
C VAL A 247 -4.73 10.97 2.22
N ARG A 248 -4.83 10.03 1.28
CA ARG A 248 -5.06 10.37 -0.13
C ARG A 248 -6.37 9.75 -0.61
N ILE A 249 -7.08 10.49 -1.44
CA ILE A 249 -8.32 10.04 -2.06
C ILE A 249 -8.08 9.97 -3.55
N LEU A 250 -8.29 8.78 -4.12
CA LEU A 250 -8.15 8.50 -5.55
C LEU A 250 -9.54 8.29 -6.16
N GLU A 251 -9.69 8.65 -7.43
CA GLU A 251 -10.80 8.21 -8.26
C GLU A 251 -10.58 6.74 -8.65
N ALA A 252 -11.47 5.85 -8.27
CA ALA A 252 -11.28 4.41 -8.50
C ALA A 252 -11.23 4.05 -9.99
N GLY A 253 -12.00 4.75 -10.84
CA GLY A 253 -12.06 4.51 -12.28
C GLY A 253 -10.76 4.84 -13.02
N THR A 254 -10.04 5.90 -12.62
CA THR A 254 -8.85 6.40 -13.32
C THR A 254 -7.56 6.26 -12.53
N GLY A 255 -7.64 6.13 -11.20
CA GLY A 255 -6.50 6.21 -10.29
C GLY A 255 -6.00 7.64 -10.03
N LYS A 256 -6.70 8.66 -10.55
CA LYS A 256 -6.34 10.07 -10.34
C LYS A 256 -6.44 10.45 -8.87
N GLU A 257 -5.39 11.09 -8.33
CA GLU A 257 -5.45 11.68 -6.99
C GLU A 257 -6.40 12.88 -6.99
N LEU A 258 -7.50 12.75 -6.23
CA LEU A 258 -8.51 13.80 -6.05
C LEU A 258 -8.14 14.72 -4.89
N ARG A 259 -7.55 14.15 -3.83
CA ARG A 259 -7.18 14.90 -2.62
C ARG A 259 -5.93 14.30 -1.98
N LYS A 260 -5.09 15.20 -1.43
CA LYS A 260 -4.01 14.88 -0.49
C LYS A 260 -4.27 15.65 0.79
N ILE A 261 -4.44 14.96 1.90
CA ILE A 261 -4.85 15.51 3.20
C ILE A 261 -3.71 15.27 4.18
N GLY A 262 -3.08 16.34 4.66
CA GLY A 262 -1.93 16.30 5.57
C GLY A 262 -2.31 16.73 6.98
N ASN A 263 -3.33 16.11 7.57
CA ASN A 263 -3.81 16.44 8.90
C ASN A 263 -3.28 15.51 10.01
N HIS A 264 -2.54 14.44 9.68
CA HIS A 264 -1.86 13.57 10.64
C HIS A 264 -0.40 14.01 10.88
N GLU A 265 0.10 13.77 12.09
CA GLU A 265 1.48 14.08 12.48
C GLU A 265 2.43 12.88 12.35
N ASN A 266 1.88 11.69 12.10
CA ASN A 266 2.63 10.45 11.92
C ASN A 266 1.88 9.54 10.94
N TRP A 267 2.43 8.35 10.64
CA TRP A 267 1.91 7.39 9.69
C TRP A 267 0.42 7.13 9.86
N VAL A 268 -0.31 7.17 8.75
CA VAL A 268 -1.72 6.83 8.71
C VAL A 268 -1.85 5.34 8.35
N LEU A 269 -2.38 4.55 9.26
CA LEU A 269 -2.39 3.10 9.17
C LEU A 269 -3.72 2.52 8.69
N GLY A 270 -4.82 3.25 8.85
CA GLY A 270 -6.14 2.78 8.44
C GLY A 270 -7.06 3.93 8.01
N THR A 271 -7.96 3.62 7.07
CA THR A 271 -9.01 4.53 6.62
C THR A 271 -10.31 3.79 6.43
N VAL A 272 -11.46 4.43 6.73
CA VAL A 272 -12.78 3.94 6.37
C VAL A 272 -13.67 5.11 5.95
N PHE A 273 -14.49 4.91 4.90
CA PHE A 273 -15.53 5.85 4.53
C PHE A 273 -16.76 5.70 5.43
N GLY A 274 -17.50 6.78 5.66
CA GLY A 274 -18.86 6.74 6.15
C GLY A 274 -19.83 6.12 5.14
N LYS A 275 -21.03 5.76 5.59
CA LYS A 275 -22.04 5.07 4.75
C LYS A 275 -22.49 5.86 3.52
N ASP A 276 -22.40 7.17 3.54
CA ASP A 276 -22.76 8.07 2.44
C ASP A 276 -21.55 8.50 1.57
N GLY A 277 -20.34 8.02 1.93
CA GLY A 277 -19.10 8.37 1.25
C GLY A 277 -18.62 9.81 1.45
N ARG A 278 -19.33 10.63 2.26
CA ARG A 278 -19.00 12.05 2.49
C ARG A 278 -17.89 12.24 3.53
N ARG A 279 -17.71 11.30 4.42
CA ARG A 279 -16.73 11.38 5.49
C ARG A 279 -15.77 10.20 5.48
N ILE A 280 -14.59 10.45 6.00
CA ILE A 280 -13.55 9.45 6.20
C ILE A 280 -13.10 9.53 7.65
N VAL A 281 -13.01 8.40 8.31
CA VAL A 281 -12.22 8.24 9.52
C VAL A 281 -10.88 7.66 9.15
N SER A 282 -9.80 8.31 9.59
CA SER A 282 -8.43 7.84 9.45
C SER A 282 -7.78 7.70 10.82
N VAL A 283 -6.96 6.65 10.99
CA VAL A 283 -6.24 6.35 12.23
C VAL A 283 -4.76 6.19 11.97
N GLY A 284 -3.94 6.56 12.95
CA GLY A 284 -2.51 6.52 12.75
C GLY A 284 -1.66 6.51 14.02
N ARG A 285 -0.34 6.52 13.83
CA ARG A 285 0.65 6.54 14.91
C ARG A 285 0.66 7.83 15.72
N ASP A 286 0.03 8.89 15.22
CA ASP A 286 -0.19 10.12 15.99
C ASP A 286 -1.28 9.97 17.06
N ARG A 287 -1.79 8.76 17.28
CA ARG A 287 -2.79 8.37 18.30
C ARG A 287 -4.19 8.92 18.02
N ALA A 288 -4.40 9.57 16.88
CA ALA A 288 -5.65 10.23 16.52
C ALA A 288 -6.50 9.38 15.58
N ALA A 289 -7.81 9.36 15.86
CA ALA A 289 -8.85 8.97 14.89
C ALA A 289 -9.49 10.27 14.38
N LYS A 290 -9.15 10.66 13.14
CA LYS A 290 -9.53 11.93 12.55
C LYS A 290 -10.71 11.77 11.61
N LEU A 291 -11.77 12.54 11.85
CA LEU A 291 -12.90 12.66 10.96
C LEU A 291 -12.64 13.80 9.94
N THR A 292 -12.79 13.49 8.67
CA THR A 292 -12.49 14.40 7.57
C THR A 292 -13.61 14.35 6.54
N ASP A 293 -13.98 15.50 5.95
CA ASP A 293 -14.88 15.58 4.80
C ASP A 293 -14.16 15.09 3.54
N SER A 294 -14.72 14.09 2.87
CA SER A 294 -14.05 13.43 1.72
C SER A 294 -14.04 14.29 0.46
N GLY A 295 -14.96 15.24 0.34
CA GLY A 295 -15.08 16.11 -0.83
C GLY A 295 -14.10 17.28 -0.79
N SER A 296 -14.04 17.97 0.34
CA SER A 296 -13.17 19.14 0.53
C SER A 296 -11.79 18.77 1.08
N GLY A 297 -11.65 17.65 1.81
CA GLY A 297 -10.48 17.31 2.58
C GLY A 297 -10.38 18.04 3.91
N MET A 298 -11.42 18.73 4.33
CA MET A 298 -11.44 19.53 5.56
C MET A 298 -11.48 18.61 6.78
N PHE A 299 -10.58 18.84 7.73
CA PHE A 299 -10.61 18.22 9.05
C PHE A 299 -11.86 18.70 9.80
N LEU A 300 -12.62 17.79 10.38
CA LEU A 300 -13.83 18.06 11.14
C LEU A 300 -13.57 17.99 12.64
N GLU A 301 -13.12 16.84 13.14
CA GLU A 301 -12.80 16.65 14.55
C GLU A 301 -11.94 15.38 14.80
N ASN A 302 -11.36 15.28 15.99
CA ASN A 302 -10.85 14.01 16.51
C ASN A 302 -12.02 13.29 17.22
N LEU A 303 -12.16 11.98 16.94
CA LEU A 303 -13.17 11.17 17.62
C LEU A 303 -12.73 10.74 19.02
N ASN A 304 -11.44 10.57 19.27
CA ASN A 304 -10.88 9.92 20.44
C ASN A 304 -9.94 10.80 21.24
N LEU A 305 -9.77 10.49 22.51
CA LEU A 305 -8.61 10.89 23.31
C LEU A 305 -7.34 10.20 22.79
N LEU A 306 -6.21 10.92 22.77
CA LEU A 306 -4.93 10.44 22.22
C LEU A 306 -4.23 9.48 23.21
N ARG A 307 -4.75 8.26 23.39
CA ARG A 307 -4.27 7.29 24.39
C ARG A 307 -3.00 6.56 23.95
N GLY A 308 -3.06 5.87 22.80
CA GLY A 308 -1.97 5.09 22.21
C GLY A 308 -2.03 5.14 20.69
N GLU A 309 -0.98 4.69 20.01
CA GLU A 309 -0.99 4.57 18.55
C GLU A 309 -2.18 3.72 18.10
N LEU A 310 -2.89 4.18 17.08
CA LEU A 310 -4.03 3.48 16.48
C LEU A 310 -3.58 2.76 15.21
N THR A 311 -3.81 1.47 15.18
CA THR A 311 -3.37 0.58 14.10
C THR A 311 -4.52 0.05 13.25
N ALA A 312 -5.74 0.03 13.79
CA ALA A 312 -6.89 -0.55 13.13
C ALA A 312 -8.13 0.31 13.29
N VAL A 313 -8.95 0.33 12.24
CA VAL A 313 -10.28 0.93 12.19
C VAL A 313 -11.19 0.07 11.33
N ALA A 314 -12.42 -0.16 11.78
CA ALA A 314 -13.45 -0.81 10.98
C ALA A 314 -14.79 -0.10 11.16
N ARG A 315 -15.55 0.03 10.06
CA ARG A 315 -16.87 0.67 10.06
C ARG A 315 -17.98 -0.40 10.17
N HIS A 316 -19.00 -0.10 10.93
CA HIS A 316 -20.24 -0.88 10.95
C HIS A 316 -20.88 -0.92 9.53
N PRO A 317 -21.36 -2.09 9.05
CA PRO A 317 -21.82 -2.24 7.67
C PRO A 317 -22.96 -1.28 7.28
N ALA A 318 -23.90 -1.02 8.18
CA ALA A 318 -25.11 -0.23 7.91
C ALA A 318 -25.17 1.14 8.59
N GLN A 319 -24.27 1.44 9.51
CA GLN A 319 -24.33 2.67 10.33
C GLN A 319 -23.01 3.45 10.25
N ASP A 320 -23.08 4.77 10.52
CA ASP A 320 -21.90 5.61 10.70
C ASP A 320 -21.33 5.44 12.11
N VAL A 321 -20.91 4.23 12.41
CA VAL A 321 -20.26 3.80 13.65
C VAL A 321 -18.94 3.13 13.28
N VAL A 322 -17.90 3.44 14.02
CA VAL A 322 -16.57 2.84 13.85
C VAL A 322 -16.09 2.20 15.13
N VAL A 323 -15.33 1.12 14.99
CA VAL A 323 -14.47 0.59 16.05
C VAL A 323 -13.03 0.90 15.71
N ILE A 324 -12.28 1.41 16.67
CA ILE A 324 -10.85 1.69 16.56
C ILE A 324 -10.09 0.96 17.67
N GLY A 325 -8.81 0.70 17.42
CA GLY A 325 -7.94 0.06 18.42
C GLY A 325 -6.48 0.12 18.02
N GLY A 326 -5.61 -0.13 18.99
CA GLY A 326 -4.17 -0.05 18.76
C GLY A 326 -3.33 -0.49 19.96
N GLU A 327 -2.30 0.29 20.24
CA GLU A 327 -1.28 -0.02 21.25
C GLU A 327 -1.81 -0.09 22.68
N ASP A 328 -2.80 0.72 23.02
CA ASP A 328 -3.41 0.72 24.34
C ASP A 328 -4.26 -0.53 24.64
N ARG A 329 -4.46 -1.38 23.64
CA ARG A 329 -5.11 -2.70 23.72
C ARG A 329 -6.61 -2.67 24.01
N VAL A 330 -7.27 -1.51 23.93
CA VAL A 330 -8.70 -1.36 24.16
C VAL A 330 -9.41 -1.02 22.86
N PRO A 331 -10.40 -1.82 22.42
CA PRO A 331 -11.25 -1.43 21.30
C PRO A 331 -12.29 -0.40 21.77
N TYR A 332 -12.40 0.70 21.01
CA TYR A 332 -13.38 1.78 21.28
C TYR A 332 -14.35 1.90 20.12
N VAL A 333 -15.64 1.99 20.45
CA VAL A 333 -16.71 2.16 19.45
C VAL A 333 -17.22 3.61 19.52
N TYR A 334 -17.17 4.31 18.39
CA TYR A 334 -17.58 5.71 18.25
C TYR A 334 -18.66 5.89 17.20
N LEU A 335 -19.57 6.85 17.41
CA LEU A 335 -20.34 7.43 16.31
C LEU A 335 -19.41 8.30 15.47
N MET A 336 -19.52 8.22 14.13
CA MET A 336 -18.81 9.14 13.25
C MET A 336 -19.40 10.55 13.30
N ASP A 337 -20.70 10.64 13.51
CA ASP A 337 -21.42 11.90 13.63
C ASP A 337 -21.69 12.28 15.08
N ARG A 338 -21.26 13.47 15.41
CA ARG A 338 -21.65 14.08 16.68
C ARG A 338 -23.08 14.63 16.58
N PRO A 339 -23.97 14.26 17.52
CA PRO A 339 -25.28 14.86 17.60
C PRO A 339 -25.19 16.39 17.72
N LYS A 340 -26.08 17.12 17.01
CA LYS A 340 -26.02 18.60 16.91
C LYS A 340 -26.08 19.34 18.27
N ASN A 341 -26.68 18.72 19.27
CA ASN A 341 -26.79 19.26 20.64
C ASN A 341 -25.56 18.98 21.53
N MET A 342 -24.59 18.24 21.06
CA MET A 342 -23.36 17.95 21.81
C MET A 342 -22.25 18.95 21.46
N LYS A 343 -21.49 19.37 22.49
CA LYS A 343 -20.29 20.19 22.28
C LYS A 343 -19.17 19.37 21.66
N ILE A 344 -18.28 20.03 20.94
CA ILE A 344 -17.05 19.40 20.45
C ILE A 344 -16.14 19.15 21.65
N ALA A 345 -15.82 17.91 21.91
CA ALA A 345 -14.83 17.47 22.88
C ALA A 345 -14.39 16.05 22.53
N ASP A 346 -13.17 15.69 22.90
CA ASP A 346 -12.66 14.34 22.70
C ASP A 346 -13.55 13.31 23.41
N ASP A 347 -13.72 12.14 22.82
CA ASP A 347 -14.61 11.07 23.29
C ASP A 347 -16.12 11.44 23.37
N THR A 348 -16.55 12.57 22.86
CA THR A 348 -17.97 12.97 22.91
C THR A 348 -18.90 11.95 22.23
N THR A 349 -18.40 11.27 21.20
CA THR A 349 -19.17 10.28 20.42
C THR A 349 -18.85 8.83 20.82
N LEU A 350 -18.14 8.62 21.94
CA LEU A 350 -17.83 7.28 22.44
C LEU A 350 -19.12 6.57 22.85
N VAL A 351 -19.43 5.47 22.15
CA VAL A 351 -20.57 4.61 22.45
C VAL A 351 -20.19 3.63 23.55
N ARG A 352 -19.00 3.00 23.42
CA ARG A 352 -18.52 2.03 24.42
C ARG A 352 -17.04 1.72 24.27
N GLN A 353 -16.48 1.16 25.33
CA GLN A 353 -15.21 0.47 25.36
C GLN A 353 -15.47 -1.03 25.48
N LEU A 354 -14.73 -1.85 24.74
CA LEU A 354 -14.73 -3.29 24.91
C LEU A 354 -13.63 -3.69 25.92
N GLU A 355 -13.61 -4.97 26.26
CA GLU A 355 -12.61 -5.52 27.17
C GLU A 355 -11.18 -5.31 26.63
N ARG A 356 -10.26 -4.96 27.53
CA ARG A 356 -8.84 -4.79 27.19
C ARG A 356 -8.25 -6.12 26.73
N GLN A 357 -7.57 -6.10 25.58
CA GLN A 357 -6.91 -7.27 25.03
C GLN A 357 -5.57 -7.56 25.73
N HIS A 358 -5.06 -8.79 25.58
CA HIS A 358 -3.76 -9.18 26.13
C HIS A 358 -2.60 -8.49 25.40
N GLY A 359 -2.75 -8.17 24.09
CA GLY A 359 -1.76 -7.51 23.26
C GLY A 359 -2.31 -6.34 22.45
N ALA A 360 -1.43 -5.59 21.79
CA ALA A 360 -1.81 -4.51 20.87
C ALA A 360 -2.75 -5.03 19.79
N ILE A 361 -3.72 -4.22 19.38
CA ILE A 361 -4.73 -4.56 18.38
C ILE A 361 -4.15 -4.22 17.00
N PHE A 362 -4.21 -5.15 16.05
CA PHE A 362 -3.73 -4.95 14.68
C PHE A 362 -4.83 -5.04 13.63
N ALA A 363 -5.93 -5.71 13.96
CA ALA A 363 -7.05 -5.90 13.04
C ALA A 363 -8.39 -5.91 13.77
N LEU A 364 -9.38 -5.32 13.13
CA LEU A 364 -10.75 -5.20 13.58
C LEU A 364 -11.70 -5.51 12.42
N ALA A 365 -12.79 -6.22 12.68
CA ALA A 365 -13.83 -6.45 11.68
C ALA A 365 -15.22 -6.47 12.33
N TRP A 366 -16.21 -5.96 11.60
CA TRP A 366 -17.62 -6.13 11.91
C TRP A 366 -18.17 -7.30 11.11
N SER A 367 -19.08 -8.07 11.73
CA SER A 367 -19.89 -9.02 10.98
C SER A 367 -20.80 -8.30 9.97
N PRO A 368 -21.20 -8.94 8.86
CA PRO A 368 -22.03 -8.29 7.84
C PRO A 368 -23.40 -7.81 8.33
N ASP A 369 -23.93 -8.45 9.37
CA ASP A 369 -25.19 -8.05 10.03
C ASP A 369 -25.00 -6.97 11.11
N GLY A 370 -23.74 -6.58 11.39
CA GLY A 370 -23.39 -5.57 12.37
C GLY A 370 -23.51 -6.00 13.83
N LYS A 371 -23.74 -7.28 14.13
CA LYS A 371 -23.99 -7.76 15.49
C LYS A 371 -22.76 -8.22 16.22
N GLN A 372 -21.67 -8.50 15.52
CA GLN A 372 -20.41 -8.95 16.12
C GLN A 372 -19.25 -8.06 15.73
N ILE A 373 -18.27 -7.96 16.62
CA ILE A 373 -16.97 -7.34 16.39
C ILE A 373 -15.88 -8.39 16.68
N ALA A 374 -15.03 -8.65 15.69
CA ALA A 374 -13.83 -9.45 15.85
C ALA A 374 -12.63 -8.55 16.12
N VAL A 375 -11.85 -8.87 17.14
CA VAL A 375 -10.66 -8.12 17.58
C VAL A 375 -9.46 -9.06 17.58
N ALA A 376 -8.42 -8.71 16.82
CA ALA A 376 -7.18 -9.46 16.72
C ALA A 376 -5.94 -8.55 16.82
N GLY A 377 -4.80 -9.13 17.15
CA GLY A 377 -3.58 -8.33 17.31
C GLY A 377 -2.36 -9.16 17.67
N ALA A 378 -1.55 -8.64 18.59
CA ALA A 378 -0.32 -9.28 19.06
C ALA A 378 -0.57 -10.61 19.80
N SER A 379 -1.77 -10.79 20.35
CA SER A 379 -2.18 -12.06 20.95
C SER A 379 -2.52 -13.09 19.88
N PRO A 380 -2.32 -14.39 20.16
CA PRO A 380 -2.55 -15.46 19.21
C PRO A 380 -4.03 -15.90 19.10
N GLU A 381 -4.94 -15.17 19.70
CA GLU A 381 -6.40 -15.39 19.62
C GLU A 381 -7.13 -14.20 19.01
N VAL A 382 -8.28 -14.46 18.38
CA VAL A 382 -9.26 -13.45 18.01
C VAL A 382 -10.38 -13.48 19.04
N THR A 383 -10.69 -12.33 19.62
CA THR A 383 -11.81 -12.19 20.57
C THR A 383 -13.05 -11.71 19.83
N LEU A 384 -14.18 -12.36 20.05
CA LEU A 384 -15.49 -12.01 19.48
C LEU A 384 -16.36 -11.33 20.50
N TYR A 385 -16.97 -10.21 20.12
CA TYR A 385 -17.84 -9.41 20.97
C TYR A 385 -19.22 -9.24 20.35
N ASP A 386 -20.24 -9.24 21.19
CA ASP A 386 -21.56 -8.73 20.83
C ASP A 386 -21.47 -7.20 20.68
N ALA A 387 -21.84 -6.71 19.53
CA ALA A 387 -21.64 -5.29 19.19
C ALA A 387 -22.58 -4.36 19.97
N GLU A 388 -23.78 -4.83 20.32
CA GLU A 388 -24.76 -4.03 21.04
C GLU A 388 -24.47 -3.94 22.55
N SER A 389 -24.17 -5.05 23.20
CA SER A 389 -23.91 -5.10 24.63
C SER A 389 -22.43 -4.88 24.99
N GLY A 390 -21.50 -5.12 24.04
CA GLY A 390 -20.06 -5.14 24.28
C GLY A 390 -19.57 -6.39 25.04
N LYS A 391 -20.42 -7.38 25.26
CA LYS A 391 -20.07 -8.62 25.96
C LYS A 391 -19.23 -9.52 25.07
N ARG A 392 -18.23 -10.17 25.65
CA ARG A 392 -17.45 -11.21 24.99
C ARG A 392 -18.34 -12.41 24.70
N LEU A 393 -18.38 -12.84 23.43
CA LEU A 393 -19.12 -14.00 22.96
C LEU A 393 -18.25 -15.27 22.97
N GLY A 394 -16.98 -15.14 22.62
CA GLY A 394 -16.06 -16.24 22.50
C GLY A 394 -14.70 -15.81 21.95
N GLN A 395 -13.92 -16.79 21.53
CA GLN A 395 -12.62 -16.55 20.91
C GLN A 395 -12.30 -17.62 19.87
N CYS A 396 -11.54 -17.23 18.83
CA CYS A 396 -10.95 -18.16 17.87
C CYS A 396 -9.50 -18.40 18.29
N THR A 397 -9.10 -19.65 18.42
CA THR A 397 -7.77 -20.07 18.89
C THR A 397 -7.02 -20.87 17.83
N GLY A 398 -5.74 -21.19 18.08
CA GLY A 398 -4.92 -22.03 17.23
C GLY A 398 -3.76 -21.30 16.56
N HIS A 399 -3.74 -19.96 16.52
CA HIS A 399 -2.53 -19.22 16.18
C HIS A 399 -1.48 -19.34 17.29
N THR A 400 -0.20 -19.24 16.92
CA THR A 400 0.93 -19.25 17.85
C THR A 400 1.66 -17.90 17.88
N ALA A 401 1.24 -16.96 17.02
CA ALA A 401 1.82 -15.64 16.91
C ALA A 401 0.75 -14.59 16.54
N GLY A 402 1.16 -13.32 16.43
CA GLY A 402 0.28 -12.19 16.15
C GLY A 402 -0.52 -12.33 14.85
N ILE A 403 -1.76 -11.86 14.89
CA ILE A 403 -2.74 -11.88 13.81
C ILE A 403 -2.87 -10.47 13.26
N TYR A 404 -2.62 -10.30 11.95
CA TYR A 404 -2.60 -8.98 11.30
C TYR A 404 -3.82 -8.69 10.44
N ALA A 405 -4.60 -9.72 10.12
CA ALA A 405 -5.78 -9.56 9.27
C ALA A 405 -6.92 -10.47 9.72
N VAL A 406 -8.13 -9.92 9.74
CA VAL A 406 -9.39 -10.62 10.01
C VAL A 406 -10.46 -10.14 9.05
N ALA A 407 -11.32 -11.03 8.56
CA ALA A 407 -12.47 -10.69 7.71
C ALA A 407 -13.59 -11.70 7.88
N TYR A 408 -14.82 -11.20 7.97
CA TYR A 408 -16.02 -12.05 7.89
C TYR A 408 -16.37 -12.37 6.43
N SER A 409 -16.88 -13.56 6.18
CA SER A 409 -17.55 -13.88 4.91
C SER A 409 -18.81 -13.04 4.74
N PRO A 410 -19.24 -12.74 3.50
CA PRO A 410 -20.43 -11.90 3.26
C PRO A 410 -21.74 -12.45 3.85
N ASP A 411 -21.85 -13.78 3.99
CA ASP A 411 -22.98 -14.45 4.63
C ASP A 411 -22.88 -14.51 6.17
N GLY A 412 -21.77 -14.00 6.74
CA GLY A 412 -21.52 -13.96 8.17
C GLY A 412 -21.20 -15.30 8.84
N LYS A 413 -21.07 -16.39 8.07
CA LYS A 413 -20.85 -17.73 8.65
C LYS A 413 -19.39 -18.01 8.99
N LEU A 414 -18.46 -17.45 8.23
CA LEU A 414 -17.02 -17.67 8.41
C LEU A 414 -16.30 -16.41 8.86
N LEU A 415 -15.28 -16.59 9.66
CA LEU A 415 -14.25 -15.61 9.97
C LEU A 415 -12.90 -16.12 9.49
N ALA A 416 -12.29 -15.41 8.53
CA ALA A 416 -10.94 -15.69 8.06
C ALA A 416 -9.91 -14.88 8.86
N THR A 417 -8.76 -15.48 9.15
CA THR A 417 -7.66 -14.84 9.87
C THR A 417 -6.32 -15.17 9.22
N GLY A 418 -5.36 -14.25 9.34
CA GLY A 418 -3.99 -14.44 8.90
C GLY A 418 -3.02 -13.56 9.68
N GLY A 419 -1.75 -13.95 9.73
CA GLY A 419 -0.77 -13.21 10.51
C GLY A 419 0.67 -13.67 10.30
N PHE A 420 1.46 -13.57 11.36
CA PHE A 420 2.90 -13.81 11.33
C PHE A 420 3.29 -15.21 10.88
N GLU A 421 2.49 -16.22 11.21
CA GLU A 421 2.75 -17.62 10.84
C GLU A 421 2.63 -17.90 9.33
N GLY A 422 2.02 -16.98 8.57
CA GLY A 422 1.73 -17.19 7.15
C GLY A 422 0.69 -18.29 6.88
N ARG A 423 -0.18 -18.58 7.88
CA ARG A 423 -1.30 -19.51 7.77
C ARG A 423 -2.61 -18.75 7.74
N VAL A 424 -3.51 -19.22 6.91
CA VAL A 424 -4.92 -18.80 6.92
C VAL A 424 -5.70 -19.79 7.78
N ARG A 425 -6.53 -19.27 8.69
CA ARG A 425 -7.52 -20.06 9.41
C ARG A 425 -8.92 -19.52 9.12
N LEU A 426 -9.84 -20.45 8.91
CA LEU A 426 -11.27 -20.19 8.77
C LEU A 426 -11.96 -20.73 10.00
N TYR A 427 -12.76 -19.91 10.63
CA TYR A 427 -13.53 -20.27 11.81
C TYR A 427 -15.02 -20.12 11.53
N GLU A 428 -15.85 -20.92 12.18
CA GLU A 428 -17.27 -20.66 12.28
C GLU A 428 -17.48 -19.38 13.11
N ALA A 429 -18.08 -18.35 12.52
CA ALA A 429 -18.22 -17.04 13.15
C ALA A 429 -19.10 -17.05 14.41
N ALA A 430 -20.07 -17.95 14.46
CA ALA A 430 -20.99 -18.07 15.59
C ALA A 430 -20.35 -18.67 16.84
N THR A 431 -19.44 -19.63 16.69
CA THR A 431 -18.87 -20.42 17.79
C THR A 431 -17.38 -20.14 18.04
N GLY A 432 -16.68 -19.60 17.06
CA GLY A 432 -15.21 -19.50 17.06
C GLY A 432 -14.52 -20.85 16.80
N GLY A 433 -15.26 -21.88 16.43
CA GLY A 433 -14.72 -23.21 16.11
C GLY A 433 -13.88 -23.20 14.83
N LEU A 434 -12.69 -23.84 14.85
CA LEU A 434 -11.84 -23.95 13.66
C LEU A 434 -12.49 -24.86 12.61
N VAL A 435 -12.73 -24.32 11.42
CA VAL A 435 -13.26 -25.05 10.27
C VAL A 435 -12.11 -25.59 9.41
N ARG A 436 -11.13 -24.75 9.14
CA ARG A 436 -10.00 -25.12 8.28
C ARG A 436 -8.76 -24.26 8.55
N GLU A 437 -7.59 -24.88 8.33
CA GLU A 437 -6.29 -24.20 8.33
C GLU A 437 -5.51 -24.62 7.08
N PHE A 438 -4.79 -23.66 6.46
CA PHE A 438 -3.92 -23.94 5.33
C PHE A 438 -2.84 -22.87 5.14
N ILE A 439 -1.78 -23.23 4.39
CA ILE A 439 -0.76 -22.28 3.91
C ILE A 439 -1.20 -21.85 2.52
N PRO A 440 -1.40 -20.53 2.27
CA PRO A 440 -1.99 -20.03 1.03
C PRO A 440 -1.06 -20.08 -0.18
N VAL A 441 0.22 -20.40 0.00
CA VAL A 441 1.25 -20.42 -1.05
C VAL A 441 1.81 -21.82 -1.23
N PRO A 442 2.22 -22.21 -2.46
CA PRO A 442 3.00 -23.42 -2.66
C PRO A 442 4.40 -23.23 -2.07
N LEU A 443 4.84 -24.16 -1.21
CA LEU A 443 6.18 -24.18 -0.67
C LEU A 443 7.10 -25.06 -1.53
N GLU A 444 8.37 -24.66 -1.69
CA GLU A 444 9.39 -25.50 -2.30
C GLU A 444 9.55 -26.78 -1.49
N THR A 445 9.35 -27.93 -2.14
CA THR A 445 9.60 -29.21 -1.50
C THR A 445 11.09 -29.42 -1.34
N SER A 446 11.55 -29.90 -0.18
CA SER A 446 12.96 -30.15 0.17
C SER A 446 13.67 -31.19 -0.72
N SER A 447 13.00 -31.77 -1.71
CA SER A 447 13.56 -32.77 -2.63
C SER A 447 14.61 -32.21 -3.62
N LEU A 448 14.72 -30.89 -3.79
CA LEU A 448 15.73 -30.26 -4.66
C LEU A 448 17.10 -30.04 -3.96
N ARG A 449 17.27 -30.38 -2.68
CA ARG A 449 18.54 -30.21 -1.97
C ARG A 449 19.59 -31.32 -2.25
N ARG A 450 19.31 -32.31 -3.11
CA ARG A 450 20.23 -33.42 -3.41
C ARG A 450 20.83 -33.43 -4.81
N ALA A 451 20.64 -32.37 -5.59
CA ALA A 451 21.17 -32.30 -6.94
C ALA A 451 21.87 -30.95 -7.19
N GLN A 452 22.97 -30.72 -6.46
CA GLN A 452 24.12 -29.94 -6.94
C GLN A 452 25.38 -30.53 -6.30
N PRO A 453 26.31 -31.03 -7.12
CA PRO A 453 27.60 -31.50 -6.66
C PRO A 453 28.50 -30.35 -6.22
#